data_6ec81423ba645a69623b612153a4fa17
#
_entry.id   6ec81423ba645a69623b612153a4fa17
#
_cell.length_a   1.000
_cell.length_b   1.000
_cell.length_c   1.000
_cell.angle_alpha   90.00
_cell.angle_beta   90.00
_cell.angle_gamma   90.00
#
_symmetry.space_group_name_H-M   'P 1'
#
loop_
_entity.id
_entity.type
_entity.pdbx_description
1 polymer ?
#
loop_
_entity_poly.entity_id
_entity_poly.type
_entity_poly.pdbx_seq_one_letter_code
_entity_poly.pdbx_strand_id
1 'polypeptide(L)'
;GVLKKEGDQFIVDLAGANIPLPKEKTADGALDAYVGKTLKVGIRPEDIKDDEEFLEKHSTSHLNAEVEVSELMGAEIYLYLTYQGQNLMARVAPTSKSRRGDKIVVAMDTNKIHLFDPETELTLLN
;
A
#
# COMPACT_ATOMS: atom_id res chain seq x y z
N GLY A 1 -0.53 6.09 8.07
CA GLY A 1 0.64 5.40 8.59
C GLY A 1 1.60 6.32 9.33
N VAL A 2 2.41 5.72 10.14
CA VAL A 2 3.44 6.46 10.90
C VAL A 2 4.77 6.34 10.16
N LEU A 3 5.44 7.47 9.92
CA LEU A 3 6.74 7.49 9.27
C LEU A 3 7.84 7.20 10.29
N LYS A 4 8.70 6.25 9.93
CA LYS A 4 9.87 5.85 10.73
C LYS A 4 11.13 5.96 9.87
N LYS A 5 12.27 5.99 10.52
CA LYS A 5 13.56 5.96 9.84
C LYS A 5 14.53 5.03 10.56
N GLU A 6 15.11 4.10 9.82
CA GLU A 6 16.14 3.20 10.33
C GLU A 6 17.40 3.39 9.48
N GLY A 7 18.44 3.98 10.08
CA GLY A 7 19.62 4.39 9.32
C GLY A 7 19.24 5.46 8.30
N ASP A 8 19.44 5.16 7.01
CA ASP A 8 19.05 6.02 5.89
C ASP A 8 17.78 5.54 5.19
N GLN A 9 17.08 4.52 5.74
CA GLN A 9 15.88 3.95 5.16
C GLN A 9 14.64 4.52 5.82
N PHE A 10 13.76 5.13 5.03
CA PHE A 10 12.44 5.54 5.49
C PHE A 10 11.46 4.37 5.38
N ILE A 11 10.63 4.22 6.40
CA ILE A 11 9.65 3.13 6.52
C ILE A 11 8.32 3.73 6.92
N VAL A 12 7.24 3.30 6.27
CA VAL A 12 5.88 3.63 6.69
C VAL A 12 5.31 2.44 7.45
N ASP A 13 4.91 2.66 8.70
CA ASP A 13 4.23 1.65 9.51
C ASP A 13 2.73 1.77 9.24
N LEU A 14 2.20 0.81 8.49
CA LEU A 14 0.77 0.72 8.18
C LEU A 14 0.11 -0.30 9.11
N ALA A 15 -0.29 0.15 10.29
CA ALA A 15 -0.98 -0.67 11.28
C ALA A 15 -0.25 -2.01 11.54
N GLY A 16 1.06 -1.96 11.72
CA GLY A 16 1.89 -3.11 11.99
C GLY A 16 2.70 -3.64 10.81
N ALA A 17 2.35 -3.27 9.59
CA ALA A 17 3.14 -3.62 8.41
C ALA A 17 4.16 -2.52 8.15
N ASN A 18 5.44 -2.86 8.24
CA ASN A 18 6.53 -1.91 8.02
C ASN A 18 6.93 -1.92 6.55
N ILE A 19 6.54 -0.89 5.83
CA ILE A 19 6.74 -0.80 4.37
C ILE A 19 7.93 0.11 4.09
N PRO A 20 9.06 -0.42 3.58
CA PRO A 20 10.20 0.41 3.23
C PRO A 20 9.91 1.21 1.96
N LEU A 21 10.29 2.50 1.99
CA LEU A 21 10.12 3.39 0.85
C LEU A 21 11.36 3.35 -0.04
N PRO A 22 11.21 3.53 -1.36
CA PRO A 22 12.36 3.58 -2.26
C PRO A 22 13.31 4.71 -1.88
N LYS A 23 14.60 4.41 -1.72
CA LYS A 23 15.60 5.40 -1.31
C LYS A 23 15.74 6.56 -2.30
N GLU A 24 15.63 6.28 -3.59
CA GLU A 24 15.73 7.30 -4.63
C GLU A 24 14.60 8.33 -4.55
N LYS A 25 13.47 7.96 -3.98
CA LYS A 25 12.33 8.87 -3.81
C LYS A 25 12.40 9.70 -2.53
N THR A 26 13.22 9.27 -1.58
CA THR A 26 13.32 9.91 -0.27
C THR A 26 14.63 10.69 -0.11
N ALA A 27 15.46 10.74 -1.14
CA ALA A 27 16.80 11.33 -1.07
C ALA A 27 16.82 12.86 -0.94
N ASP A 28 15.71 13.53 -1.23
CA ASP A 28 15.62 15.00 -1.20
C ASP A 28 15.47 15.57 0.23
N GLY A 29 15.32 14.71 1.23
CA GLY A 29 15.19 15.14 2.63
C GLY A 29 13.83 15.68 3.01
N ALA A 30 12.84 15.66 2.12
CA ALA A 30 11.51 16.19 2.39
C ALA A 30 10.80 15.50 3.55
N LEU A 31 11.13 14.24 3.81
CA LEU A 31 10.49 13.45 4.86
C LEU A 31 11.15 13.57 6.24
N ASP A 32 12.33 14.17 6.33
CA ASP A 32 13.09 14.23 7.59
C ASP A 32 12.29 14.87 8.73
N ALA A 33 11.53 15.92 8.44
CA ALA A 33 10.72 16.62 9.44
C ALA A 33 9.49 15.85 9.90
N TYR A 34 9.15 14.75 9.22
CA TYR A 34 7.93 13.97 9.47
C TYR A 34 8.19 12.65 10.17
N VAL A 35 9.43 12.33 10.50
CA VAL A 35 9.78 11.10 11.21
C VAL A 35 9.06 11.07 12.57
N GLY A 36 8.37 9.98 12.86
CA GLY A 36 7.56 9.80 14.06
C GLY A 36 6.16 10.37 13.96
N LYS A 37 5.82 11.02 12.86
CA LYS A 37 4.49 11.61 12.66
C LYS A 37 3.59 10.70 11.84
N THR A 38 2.28 10.84 12.04
CA THR A 38 1.27 10.14 11.25
C THR A 38 1.08 10.88 9.92
N LEU A 39 1.18 10.14 8.81
CA LEU A 39 0.98 10.68 7.47
C LEU A 39 -0.18 9.97 6.80
N LYS A 40 -0.80 10.67 5.85
CA LYS A 40 -1.82 10.09 5.00
C LYS A 40 -1.13 9.35 3.84
N VAL A 41 -1.49 8.08 3.66
CA VAL A 41 -0.92 7.23 2.61
C VAL A 41 -1.94 7.02 1.52
N GLY A 42 -1.54 7.29 0.28
CA GLY A 42 -2.39 7.05 -0.88
C GLY A 42 -1.73 6.07 -1.83
N ILE A 43 -2.54 5.16 -2.38
CA ILE A 43 -2.12 4.24 -3.42
C ILE A 43 -3.32 3.90 -4.30
N ARG A 44 -3.09 3.79 -5.60
CA ARG A 44 -4.15 3.49 -6.56
C ARG A 44 -4.48 2.00 -6.56
N PRO A 45 -5.74 1.63 -6.87
CA PRO A 45 -6.12 0.21 -6.89
C PRO A 45 -5.29 -0.65 -7.85
N GLU A 46 -4.86 -0.10 -8.97
CA GLU A 46 -4.03 -0.82 -9.94
C GLU A 46 -2.64 -1.15 -9.42
N ASP A 47 -2.22 -0.53 -8.32
CA ASP A 47 -0.90 -0.74 -7.72
C ASP A 47 -0.94 -1.69 -6.51
N ILE A 48 -2.08 -2.31 -6.28
CA ILE A 48 -2.28 -3.36 -5.26
C ILE A 48 -2.78 -4.62 -5.95
N LYS A 49 -2.07 -5.73 -5.79
CA LYS A 49 -2.42 -6.98 -6.48
C LYS A 49 -2.21 -8.20 -5.60
N ASP A 50 -2.85 -9.30 -5.99
CA ASP A 50 -2.86 -10.58 -5.25
C ASP A 50 -2.13 -11.73 -5.95
N ASP A 51 -1.61 -11.55 -7.16
CA ASP A 51 -0.96 -12.61 -7.92
C ASP A 51 0.45 -12.90 -7.40
N GLU A 52 0.88 -14.17 -7.56
CA GLU A 52 2.16 -14.63 -7.05
C GLU A 52 3.36 -13.86 -7.60
N GLU A 53 3.35 -13.55 -8.89
CA GLU A 53 4.44 -12.80 -9.53
C GLU A 53 4.60 -11.43 -8.90
N PHE A 54 3.49 -10.72 -8.68
CA PHE A 54 3.49 -9.40 -8.06
C PHE A 54 3.93 -9.48 -6.59
N LEU A 55 3.46 -10.51 -5.86
CA LEU A 55 3.84 -10.73 -4.47
C LEU A 55 5.34 -10.99 -4.32
N GLU A 56 5.93 -11.77 -5.22
CA GLU A 56 7.38 -12.03 -5.21
C GLU A 56 8.18 -10.77 -5.53
N LYS A 57 7.73 -10.01 -6.53
CA LYS A 57 8.39 -8.79 -6.96
C LYS A 57 8.35 -7.70 -5.87
N HIS A 58 7.29 -7.67 -5.09
CA HIS A 58 7.08 -6.68 -4.02
C HIS A 58 7.06 -7.34 -2.64
N SER A 59 8.10 -8.11 -2.34
CA SER A 59 8.18 -8.94 -1.13
C SER A 59 8.20 -8.16 0.18
N THR A 60 8.50 -6.88 0.16
CA THR A 60 8.60 -6.05 1.37
C THR A 60 7.32 -5.28 1.68
N SER A 61 6.29 -5.40 0.85
CA SER A 61 5.07 -4.59 0.97
C SER A 61 3.80 -5.44 1.03
N HIS A 62 3.88 -6.62 1.66
CA HIS A 62 2.73 -7.51 1.82
C HIS A 62 1.78 -7.04 2.92
N LEU A 63 0.49 -7.11 2.64
CA LEU A 63 -0.58 -6.84 3.60
C LEU A 63 -1.52 -8.04 3.67
N ASN A 64 -1.89 -8.44 4.88
CA ASN A 64 -2.90 -9.47 5.09
C ASN A 64 -4.27 -8.80 5.14
N ALA A 65 -5.12 -9.07 4.18
CA ALA A 65 -6.40 -8.41 4.04
C ALA A 65 -7.54 -9.41 3.90
N GLU A 66 -8.76 -8.96 4.17
CA GLU A 66 -9.96 -9.76 3.96
C GLU A 66 -10.77 -9.18 2.80
N VAL A 67 -11.25 -10.05 1.91
CA VAL A 67 -12.08 -9.64 0.78
C VAL A 67 -13.51 -9.43 1.24
N GLU A 68 -13.98 -8.19 1.21
CA GLU A 68 -15.37 -7.85 1.54
C GLU A 68 -16.28 -8.03 0.33
N VAL A 69 -15.83 -7.59 -0.85
CA VAL A 69 -16.57 -7.70 -2.10
C VAL A 69 -15.59 -7.98 -3.23
N SER A 70 -15.99 -8.83 -4.17
CA SER A 70 -15.28 -9.08 -5.42
C SER A 70 -16.23 -8.74 -6.56
N GLU A 71 -15.82 -7.83 -7.44
CA GLU A 71 -16.68 -7.31 -8.50
C GLU A 71 -15.97 -7.36 -9.84
N LEU A 72 -16.58 -8.06 -10.81
CA LEU A 72 -16.05 -8.15 -12.17
C LEU A 72 -16.43 -6.89 -12.94
N MET A 73 -15.42 -6.12 -13.35
CA MET A 73 -15.58 -4.86 -14.07
C MET A 73 -14.88 -4.97 -15.43
N GLY A 74 -15.62 -5.41 -16.45
CA GLY A 74 -15.04 -5.62 -17.77
C GLY A 74 -13.98 -6.72 -17.74
N ALA A 75 -12.73 -6.36 -18.05
CA ALA A 75 -11.62 -7.30 -18.14
C ALA A 75 -10.84 -7.43 -16.83
N GLU A 76 -11.30 -6.80 -15.74
CA GLU A 76 -10.59 -6.79 -14.47
C GLU A 76 -11.54 -7.06 -13.31
N ILE A 77 -10.97 -7.48 -12.18
CA ILE A 77 -11.74 -7.66 -10.94
C ILE A 77 -11.31 -6.60 -9.95
N TYR A 78 -12.27 -5.92 -9.34
CA TYR A 78 -12.04 -5.02 -8.24
C TYR A 78 -12.31 -5.77 -6.95
N LEU A 79 -11.31 -5.80 -6.06
CA LEU A 79 -11.44 -6.36 -4.72
C LEU A 79 -11.57 -5.22 -3.72
N TYR A 80 -12.67 -5.21 -3.00
CA TYR A 80 -12.85 -4.30 -1.88
C TYR A 80 -12.37 -5.03 -0.63
N LEU A 81 -11.31 -4.51 -0.02
CA LEU A 81 -10.58 -5.18 1.04
C LEU A 81 -10.70 -4.44 2.36
N THR A 82 -10.63 -5.19 3.45
CA THR A 82 -10.45 -4.62 4.78
C THR A 82 -9.06 -5.04 5.29
N TYR A 83 -8.27 -4.06 5.72
CA TYR A 83 -6.97 -4.26 6.33
C TYR A 83 -6.92 -3.51 7.64
N GLN A 84 -6.83 -4.24 8.75
CA GLN A 84 -6.75 -3.64 10.10
C GLN A 84 -7.81 -2.55 10.31
N GLY A 85 -9.04 -2.85 9.94
CA GLY A 85 -10.17 -1.93 10.07
C GLY A 85 -10.23 -0.82 9.03
N GLN A 86 -9.32 -0.77 8.09
CA GLN A 86 -9.29 0.22 7.02
C GLN A 86 -9.71 -0.39 5.70
N ASN A 87 -10.37 0.42 4.87
CA ASN A 87 -10.81 -0.02 3.55
C ASN A 87 -9.73 0.23 2.51
N LEU A 88 -9.48 -0.80 1.70
CA LEU A 88 -8.57 -0.72 0.56
C LEU A 88 -9.28 -1.24 -0.67
N MET A 89 -8.81 -0.84 -1.84
CA MET A 89 -9.30 -1.39 -3.10
C MET A 89 -8.12 -1.86 -3.93
N ALA A 90 -8.21 -3.08 -4.46
CA ALA A 90 -7.23 -3.64 -5.38
C ALA A 90 -7.86 -3.91 -6.72
N ARG A 91 -7.09 -3.72 -7.79
CA ARG A 91 -7.50 -4.09 -9.14
C ARG A 91 -6.64 -5.27 -9.57
N VAL A 92 -7.28 -6.41 -9.81
CA VAL A 92 -6.58 -7.66 -10.09
C VAL A 92 -7.04 -8.26 -11.41
N ALA A 93 -6.26 -9.24 -11.91
CA ALA A 93 -6.56 -9.91 -13.16
C ALA A 93 -7.85 -10.75 -13.04
N PRO A 94 -8.57 -10.96 -14.15
CA PRO A 94 -9.80 -11.77 -14.12
C PRO A 94 -9.54 -13.23 -13.74
N THR A 95 -8.27 -13.66 -13.77
CA THR A 95 -7.86 -15.01 -13.34
C THR A 95 -7.71 -15.13 -11.83
N SER A 96 -7.84 -14.03 -11.08
CA SER A 96 -7.76 -14.06 -9.63
C SER A 96 -8.78 -15.01 -9.03
N LYS A 97 -8.35 -15.80 -8.05
CA LYS A 97 -9.21 -16.73 -7.32
C LYS A 97 -9.73 -16.16 -6.01
N SER A 98 -9.40 -14.92 -5.70
CA SER A 98 -9.86 -14.26 -4.49
C SER A 98 -11.36 -14.01 -4.54
N ARG A 99 -12.07 -14.39 -3.47
CA ARG A 99 -13.54 -14.33 -3.39
C ARG A 99 -13.94 -13.69 -2.06
N ARG A 100 -15.17 -13.19 -2.03
CA ARG A 100 -15.76 -12.61 -0.82
C ARG A 100 -15.58 -13.53 0.38
N GLY A 101 -15.09 -12.96 1.49
CA GLY A 101 -14.84 -13.69 2.73
C GLY A 101 -13.44 -14.29 2.84
N ASP A 102 -12.68 -14.31 1.74
CA ASP A 102 -11.33 -14.85 1.77
C ASP A 102 -10.37 -13.94 2.51
N LYS A 103 -9.46 -14.55 3.25
CA LYS A 103 -8.30 -13.85 3.81
C LYS A 103 -7.14 -14.07 2.86
N ILE A 104 -6.60 -12.99 2.32
CA ILE A 104 -5.58 -13.06 1.29
C ILE A 104 -4.39 -12.17 1.64
N VAL A 105 -3.28 -12.40 0.95
CA VAL A 105 -2.13 -11.51 0.98
C VAL A 105 -2.13 -10.70 -0.30
N VAL A 106 -2.01 -9.39 -0.18
CA VAL A 106 -1.79 -8.49 -1.30
C VAL A 106 -0.47 -7.78 -1.13
N ALA A 107 0.10 -7.28 -2.22
CA ALA A 107 1.30 -6.46 -2.18
C ALA A 107 1.01 -5.11 -2.83
N MET A 108 1.78 -4.10 -2.41
CA MET A 108 1.72 -2.76 -2.99
C MET A 108 2.99 -2.48 -3.77
N ASP A 109 2.86 -1.77 -4.89
CA ASP A 109 4.02 -1.22 -5.58
C ASP A 109 4.50 0.01 -4.81
N THR A 110 5.60 -0.12 -4.07
CA THR A 110 6.12 0.96 -3.22
C THR A 110 6.58 2.18 -4.02
N ASN A 111 6.87 2.01 -5.32
CA ASN A 111 7.20 3.14 -6.19
C ASN A 111 5.99 4.02 -6.50
N LYS A 112 4.79 3.54 -6.20
CA LYS A 112 3.52 4.23 -6.47
C LYS A 112 2.82 4.72 -5.21
N ILE A 113 3.47 4.61 -4.06
CA ILE A 113 2.92 5.13 -2.81
C ILE A 113 3.06 6.65 -2.79
N HIS A 114 1.99 7.33 -2.40
CA HIS A 114 1.97 8.77 -2.18
C HIS A 114 1.81 9.06 -0.70
N LEU A 115 2.55 10.04 -0.20
CA LEU A 115 2.44 10.49 1.18
C LEU A 115 2.00 11.95 1.21
N PHE A 116 1.09 12.26 2.13
CA PHE A 116 0.51 13.59 2.28
C PHE A 116 0.57 14.01 3.73
N ASP A 117 0.79 15.32 3.96
CA ASP A 117 0.60 15.91 5.26
C ASP A 117 -0.90 15.85 5.61
N PRO A 118 -1.30 15.28 6.76
CA PRO A 118 -2.71 15.10 7.07
C PRO A 118 -3.46 16.41 7.35
N GLU A 119 -2.75 17.48 7.71
CA GLU A 119 -3.35 18.79 8.01
C GLU A 119 -3.44 19.68 6.77
N THR A 120 -2.33 19.79 6.02
CA THR A 120 -2.23 20.67 4.86
C THR A 120 -2.56 20.00 3.55
N GLU A 121 -2.57 18.66 3.54
CA GLU A 121 -2.73 17.81 2.35
C GLU A 121 -1.64 18.02 1.29
N LEU A 122 -0.54 18.67 1.66
CA LEU A 122 0.61 18.79 0.76
C LEU A 122 1.20 17.42 0.46
N THR A 123 1.56 17.21 -0.81
CA THR A 123 2.21 15.98 -1.24
C THR A 123 3.66 15.98 -0.77
N LEU A 124 4.03 14.98 0.02
CA LEU A 124 5.39 14.81 0.55
C LEU A 124 6.20 13.80 -0.25
N LEU A 125 5.51 12.84 -0.86
CA LEU A 125 6.11 11.80 -1.68
C LEU A 125 5.14 11.44 -2.82
N ASN A 126 5.67 11.46 -4.02
CA ASN A 126 4.90 11.17 -5.22
C ASN A 126 5.34 9.86 -5.87
#